data_42bd263773d297b2852535a052626e30
#
_entry.id   42bd263773d297b2852535a052626e30
#
_cell.length_a   1.000
_cell.length_b   1.000
_cell.length_c   1.000
_cell.angle_alpha   90.00
_cell.angle_beta   90.00
_cell.angle_gamma   90.00
#
_symmetry.space_group_name_H-M   'P 1'
#
loop_
_entity.id
_entity.type
_entity.pdbx_description
1 polymer ?
#
loop_
_entity_poly.entity_id
_entity_poly.type
_entity_poly.pdbx_seq_one_letter_code
_entity_poly.pdbx_strand_id
1 'polypeptide(L)'
;MTKTLDVDLFDASTVDTDEEEEKEEAETTMPAYGSKEWNDYIMGKFESHELIDGNPICAGLRRVVEDVLGSIVSSRPIQVWPSTDVNGPGRATVVFEVVINWMDSGELRTFAEVADVWHGNTDDLFCAHPVATASTRAEGRALRKALKVKCLAAEELAKKD
;
A
#
# COMPACT_ATOMS: atom_id res chain seq x y z
N MET A 1 -60.58 22.83 -57.05
CA MET A 1 -59.25 23.34 -57.52
C MET A 1 -58.25 22.95 -56.45
N THR A 2 -57.63 21.80 -56.66
CA THR A 2 -56.28 21.57 -57.10
C THR A 2 -55.21 22.29 -56.26
N LYS A 3 -54.42 21.57 -55.48
CA LYS A 3 -53.08 21.22 -55.79
C LYS A 3 -52.43 20.34 -54.69
N THR A 4 -52.17 19.17 -55.12
CA THR A 4 -51.15 18.24 -54.61
C THR A 4 -49.80 18.93 -54.50
N LEU A 5 -49.04 18.65 -53.42
CA LEU A 5 -47.59 18.74 -53.42
C LEU A 5 -47.03 17.56 -52.71
N ASP A 6 -46.49 16.67 -53.48
CA ASP A 6 -45.51 15.70 -53.07
C ASP A 6 -44.29 16.39 -52.45
N VAL A 7 -43.80 15.88 -51.35
CA VAL A 7 -42.41 16.07 -51.01
C VAL A 7 -41.84 14.73 -50.56
N ASP A 8 -40.90 14.31 -51.40
CA ASP A 8 -40.03 13.17 -51.30
C ASP A 8 -39.35 13.00 -49.93
N LEU A 9 -39.37 11.78 -49.51
CA LEU A 9 -38.19 10.93 -49.32
C LEU A 9 -36.93 11.64 -48.79
N PHE A 10 -36.64 11.49 -47.54
CA PHE A 10 -35.25 11.48 -47.10
C PHE A 10 -35.00 10.18 -46.35
N ASP A 11 -34.39 9.29 -47.13
CA ASP A 11 -33.61 8.18 -46.68
C ASP A 11 -32.31 8.72 -46.09
N ALA A 12 -32.05 8.48 -44.84
CA ALA A 12 -30.73 8.61 -44.25
C ALA A 12 -30.61 7.58 -43.15
N SER A 13 -30.35 6.38 -43.57
CA SER A 13 -29.72 5.37 -42.76
C SER A 13 -28.29 5.80 -42.45
N THR A 14 -28.04 6.31 -41.26
CA THR A 14 -26.74 6.25 -40.64
C THR A 14 -26.92 5.53 -39.32
N VAL A 15 -26.70 4.23 -39.41
CA VAL A 15 -26.45 3.40 -38.25
C VAL A 15 -25.04 3.76 -37.78
N ASP A 16 -24.93 4.68 -36.84
CA ASP A 16 -23.72 4.80 -36.03
C ASP A 16 -23.69 3.61 -35.13
N THR A 17 -22.91 2.64 -35.49
CA THR A 17 -22.53 1.52 -34.68
C THR A 17 -21.54 2.10 -33.65
N ASP A 18 -22.06 2.54 -32.51
CA ASP A 18 -21.24 2.72 -31.32
C ASP A 18 -20.71 1.34 -30.97
N GLU A 19 -19.48 1.10 -31.37
CA GLU A 19 -18.65 0.03 -30.86
C GLU A 19 -18.38 0.38 -29.39
N GLU A 20 -19.30 -0.07 -28.51
CA GLU A 20 -18.99 -0.21 -27.11
C GLU A 20 -17.87 -1.23 -27.00
N GLU A 21 -16.64 -0.73 -26.88
CA GLU A 21 -15.51 -1.50 -26.39
C GLU A 21 -15.86 -1.96 -24.99
N GLU A 22 -16.49 -3.13 -24.88
CA GLU A 22 -16.50 -3.91 -23.65
C GLU A 22 -15.04 -4.20 -23.29
N LYS A 23 -14.47 -3.34 -22.46
CA LYS A 23 -13.29 -3.70 -21.71
C LYS A 23 -13.71 -4.85 -20.79
N GLU A 24 -13.48 -6.07 -21.25
CA GLU A 24 -13.36 -7.23 -20.37
C GLU A 24 -12.31 -6.87 -19.33
N GLU A 25 -12.76 -6.39 -18.16
CA GLU A 25 -11.96 -6.43 -16.94
C GLU A 25 -11.69 -7.92 -16.70
N ALA A 26 -10.55 -8.39 -17.18
CA ALA A 26 -10.03 -9.70 -16.83
C ALA A 26 -10.00 -9.72 -15.29
N GLU A 27 -10.92 -10.46 -14.66
CA GLU A 27 -10.87 -10.78 -13.23
C GLU A 27 -9.50 -11.39 -12.97
N THR A 28 -8.57 -10.56 -12.52
CA THR A 28 -7.23 -11.01 -12.15
C THR A 28 -7.40 -11.81 -10.88
N THR A 29 -7.58 -13.12 -11.03
CA THR A 29 -7.69 -14.05 -9.90
C THR A 29 -6.47 -13.86 -9.02
N MET A 30 -6.71 -13.62 -7.72
CA MET A 30 -5.66 -13.44 -6.73
C MET A 30 -4.72 -14.65 -6.72
N PRO A 31 -3.41 -14.45 -6.95
CA PRO A 31 -2.47 -15.56 -6.94
C PRO A 31 -2.33 -16.15 -5.53
N ALA A 32 -1.86 -17.40 -5.45
CA ALA A 32 -1.64 -18.03 -4.15
C ALA A 32 -0.67 -17.24 -3.29
N TYR A 33 -1.00 -17.11 -2.01
CA TYR A 33 -0.23 -16.33 -1.03
C TYR A 33 1.25 -16.74 -1.00
N GLY A 34 2.12 -15.81 -1.36
CA GLY A 34 3.57 -16.01 -1.40
C GLY A 34 4.07 -16.79 -2.63
N SER A 35 3.24 -16.98 -3.67
CA SER A 35 3.66 -17.53 -4.96
C SER A 35 4.64 -16.59 -5.68
N LYS A 36 5.14 -17.01 -6.83
CA LYS A 36 6.05 -16.19 -7.63
C LYS A 36 5.41 -14.89 -8.13
N GLU A 37 4.14 -14.97 -8.48
CA GLU A 37 3.32 -13.87 -9.03
C GLU A 37 2.79 -12.95 -7.92
N TRP A 38 2.81 -13.41 -6.67
CA TRP A 38 2.25 -12.70 -5.51
C TRP A 38 2.85 -11.30 -5.31
N ASN A 39 4.17 -11.18 -5.41
CA ASN A 39 4.85 -9.91 -5.22
C ASN A 39 4.36 -8.83 -6.21
N ASP A 40 4.25 -9.19 -7.48
CA ASP A 40 3.84 -8.26 -8.54
C ASP A 40 2.35 -7.91 -8.40
N TYR A 41 1.53 -8.89 -8.03
CA TYR A 41 0.13 -8.67 -7.70
C TYR A 41 -0.04 -7.67 -6.55
N ILE A 42 0.69 -7.85 -5.44
CA ILE A 42 0.63 -6.92 -4.31
C ILE A 42 1.17 -5.54 -4.69
N MET A 43 2.28 -5.46 -5.42
CA MET A 43 2.83 -4.18 -5.86
C MET A 43 1.87 -3.42 -6.79
N GLY A 44 1.08 -4.13 -7.58
CA GLY A 44 0.02 -3.55 -8.43
C GLY A 44 -1.19 -3.00 -7.65
N LYS A 45 -1.33 -3.31 -6.36
CA LYS A 45 -2.42 -2.80 -5.50
C LYS A 45 -2.14 -1.40 -4.93
N PHE A 46 -0.89 -0.94 -4.95
CA PHE A 46 -0.55 0.38 -4.44
C PHE A 46 -0.94 1.48 -5.44
N GLU A 47 -1.52 2.54 -4.92
CA GLU A 47 -1.78 3.74 -5.68
C GLU A 47 -0.49 4.59 -5.84
N SER A 48 -0.42 5.40 -6.89
CA SER A 48 0.80 6.17 -7.19
C SER A 48 1.24 7.08 -6.06
N HIS A 49 0.29 7.64 -5.30
CA HIS A 49 0.58 8.52 -4.16
C HIS A 49 1.03 7.76 -2.89
N GLU A 50 0.89 6.45 -2.88
CA GLU A 50 1.36 5.57 -1.80
C GLU A 50 2.80 5.07 -2.03
N LEU A 51 3.40 5.44 -3.14
CA LEU A 51 4.76 5.03 -3.52
C LEU A 51 5.69 6.23 -3.53
N ILE A 52 6.85 6.10 -2.87
CA ILE A 52 7.96 7.04 -2.96
C ILE A 52 9.16 6.28 -3.56
N ASP A 53 9.62 6.72 -4.73
CA ASP A 53 10.69 6.04 -5.47
C ASP A 53 10.43 4.53 -5.66
N GLY A 54 9.16 4.16 -5.93
CA GLY A 54 8.73 2.77 -6.12
C GLY A 54 8.58 1.95 -4.82
N ASN A 55 8.78 2.57 -3.65
CA ASN A 55 8.65 1.92 -2.35
C ASN A 55 7.37 2.39 -1.63
N PRO A 56 6.55 1.47 -1.12
CA PRO A 56 5.30 1.82 -0.47
C PRO A 56 5.53 2.53 0.88
N ILE A 57 4.71 3.54 1.15
CA ILE A 57 4.63 4.15 2.48
C ILE A 57 3.85 3.25 3.44
N CYS A 58 4.09 3.40 4.74
CA CYS A 58 3.44 2.59 5.79
C CYS A 58 1.91 2.64 5.72
N ALA A 59 1.32 3.81 5.40
CA ALA A 59 -0.13 3.95 5.21
C ALA A 59 -0.66 3.09 4.04
N GLY A 60 0.05 3.06 2.91
CA GLY A 60 -0.27 2.21 1.77
C GLY A 60 -0.18 0.72 2.12
N LEU A 61 0.87 0.33 2.85
CA LEU A 61 1.02 -1.05 3.34
C LEU A 61 -0.17 -1.48 4.22
N ARG A 62 -0.65 -0.60 5.13
CA ARG A 62 -1.84 -0.87 5.95
C ARG A 62 -3.07 -1.13 5.08
N ARG A 63 -3.36 -0.23 4.14
CA ARG A 63 -4.51 -0.35 3.26
C ARG A 63 -4.47 -1.65 2.46
N VAL A 64 -3.33 -1.97 1.85
CA VAL A 64 -3.19 -3.19 1.05
C VAL A 64 -3.30 -4.45 1.91
N VAL A 65 -2.79 -4.44 3.16
CA VAL A 65 -3.01 -5.56 4.11
C VAL A 65 -4.50 -5.76 4.36
N GLU A 66 -5.24 -4.68 4.64
CA GLU A 66 -6.69 -4.77 4.91
C GLU A 66 -7.49 -5.22 3.69
N ASP A 67 -7.09 -4.80 2.49
CA ASP A 67 -7.75 -5.19 1.23
C ASP A 67 -7.50 -6.66 0.85
N VAL A 68 -6.32 -7.21 1.17
CA VAL A 68 -5.88 -8.49 0.61
C VAL A 68 -5.81 -9.61 1.65
N LEU A 69 -5.40 -9.30 2.88
CA LEU A 69 -5.18 -10.31 3.91
C LEU A 69 -6.29 -10.35 4.95
N GLY A 70 -6.84 -9.19 5.31
CA GLY A 70 -7.89 -9.05 6.30
C GLY A 70 -7.67 -7.88 7.25
N SER A 71 -8.64 -7.64 8.13
CA SER A 71 -8.64 -6.46 9.00
C SER A 71 -7.51 -6.48 10.04
N ILE A 72 -6.86 -5.34 10.22
CA ILE A 72 -5.88 -5.13 11.28
C ILE A 72 -6.63 -4.90 12.60
N VAL A 73 -6.57 -5.87 13.50
CA VAL A 73 -7.26 -5.81 14.81
C VAL A 73 -6.40 -5.18 15.89
N SER A 74 -5.08 -5.16 15.72
CA SER A 74 -4.13 -4.50 16.61
C SER A 74 -2.89 -4.08 15.85
N SER A 75 -2.40 -2.86 16.09
CA SER A 75 -1.15 -2.36 15.55
C SER A 75 -0.54 -1.43 16.61
N ARG A 76 0.54 -1.89 17.25
CA ARG A 76 1.10 -1.20 18.43
C ARG A 76 2.57 -1.51 18.67
N PRO A 77 3.33 -0.58 19.25
CA PRO A 77 4.63 -0.90 19.81
C PRO A 77 4.45 -1.79 21.03
N ILE A 78 5.20 -2.88 21.12
CA ILE A 78 5.21 -3.78 22.27
C ILE A 78 6.44 -3.61 23.15
N GLN A 79 7.50 -3.01 22.60
CA GLN A 79 8.70 -2.70 23.35
C GLN A 79 9.40 -1.47 22.75
N VAL A 80 9.85 -0.55 23.60
CA VAL A 80 10.50 0.70 23.21
C VAL A 80 11.73 0.91 24.08
N TRP A 81 12.88 1.14 23.46
CA TRP A 81 14.11 1.55 24.12
C TRP A 81 14.54 2.92 23.59
N PRO A 82 14.11 4.01 24.23
CA PRO A 82 14.60 5.34 23.89
C PRO A 82 15.99 5.53 24.49
N SER A 83 16.88 6.13 23.73
CA SER A 83 18.12 6.66 24.28
C SER A 83 17.98 8.18 24.41
N THR A 84 18.11 8.68 25.61
CA THR A 84 18.17 10.10 25.90
C THR A 84 19.61 10.52 25.99
N ASP A 85 20.20 10.87 24.86
CA ASP A 85 21.42 11.65 24.89
C ASP A 85 21.01 13.12 25.00
N VAL A 86 21.25 13.72 26.16
CA VAL A 86 20.81 15.09 26.48
C VAL A 86 21.48 16.13 25.57
N ASN A 87 22.56 15.75 24.88
CA ASN A 87 23.40 16.64 24.08
C ASN A 87 23.57 16.15 22.62
N GLY A 88 22.84 15.15 22.18
CA GLY A 88 22.98 14.58 20.85
C GLY A 88 21.65 14.26 20.16
N PRO A 89 21.69 13.89 18.89
CA PRO A 89 20.52 13.42 18.16
C PRO A 89 19.95 12.17 18.84
N GLY A 90 18.63 12.10 18.93
CA GLY A 90 17.95 11.00 19.62
C GLY A 90 18.19 9.65 18.94
N ARG A 91 18.07 8.60 19.73
CA ARG A 91 18.08 7.21 19.28
C ARG A 91 16.90 6.47 19.88
N ALA A 92 16.29 5.58 19.13
CA ALA A 92 15.29 4.65 19.63
C ALA A 92 15.35 3.33 18.90
N THR A 93 15.04 2.26 19.65
CA THR A 93 14.74 0.94 19.08
C THR A 93 13.33 0.59 19.47
N VAL A 94 12.51 0.15 18.52
CA VAL A 94 11.11 -0.20 18.74
C VAL A 94 10.85 -1.58 18.19
N VAL A 95 10.19 -2.44 18.98
CA VAL A 95 9.54 -3.65 18.49
C VAL A 95 8.06 -3.34 18.32
N PHE A 96 7.55 -3.59 17.13
CA PHE A 96 6.18 -3.29 16.76
C PHE A 96 5.44 -4.56 16.35
N GLU A 97 4.21 -4.70 16.78
CA GLU A 97 3.34 -5.85 16.53
C GLU A 97 2.11 -5.42 15.74
N VAL A 98 1.80 -6.20 14.72
CA VAL A 98 0.56 -6.09 13.95
C VAL A 98 -0.17 -7.44 14.03
N VAL A 99 -1.43 -7.42 14.42
CA VAL A 99 -2.31 -8.59 14.45
C VAL A 99 -3.39 -8.43 13.40
N ILE A 100 -3.50 -9.41 12.52
CA ILE A 100 -4.42 -9.42 11.38
C ILE A 100 -5.43 -10.55 11.56
N ASN A 101 -6.71 -10.23 11.45
CA ASN A 101 -7.75 -11.22 11.32
C ASN A 101 -7.80 -11.70 9.85
N TRP A 102 -7.29 -12.90 9.60
CA TRP A 102 -7.10 -13.42 8.25
C TRP A 102 -8.43 -13.64 7.54
N MET A 103 -8.62 -13.02 6.38
CA MET A 103 -9.91 -12.96 5.68
C MET A 103 -10.49 -14.35 5.38
N ASP A 104 -9.65 -15.28 4.90
CA ASP A 104 -10.11 -16.59 4.46
C ASP A 104 -10.47 -17.54 5.61
N SER A 105 -9.77 -17.44 6.74
CA SER A 105 -9.89 -18.41 7.84
C SER A 105 -10.48 -17.82 9.13
N GLY A 106 -10.52 -16.48 9.25
CA GLY A 106 -10.84 -15.82 10.51
C GLY A 106 -9.79 -16.02 11.61
N GLU A 107 -8.63 -16.57 11.27
CA GLU A 107 -7.53 -16.81 12.20
C GLU A 107 -6.76 -15.52 12.47
N LEU A 108 -6.44 -15.28 13.73
CA LEU A 108 -5.56 -14.17 14.11
C LEU A 108 -4.10 -14.54 13.85
N ARG A 109 -3.44 -13.75 13.00
CA ARG A 109 -2.00 -13.91 12.72
C ARG A 109 -1.23 -12.69 13.20
N THR A 110 -0.15 -12.95 13.90
CA THR A 110 0.69 -11.92 14.51
C THR A 110 2.00 -11.79 13.76
N PHE A 111 2.37 -10.55 13.42
CA PHE A 111 3.62 -10.19 12.79
C PHE A 111 4.31 -9.13 13.65
N ALA A 112 5.53 -9.41 14.06
CA ALA A 112 6.32 -8.47 14.84
C ALA A 112 7.66 -8.25 14.18
N GLU A 113 8.13 -7.00 14.20
CA GLU A 113 9.41 -6.58 13.66
C GLU A 113 10.03 -5.49 14.51
N VAL A 114 11.33 -5.31 14.35
CA VAL A 114 12.11 -4.33 15.06
C VAL A 114 12.71 -3.31 14.09
N ALA A 115 12.74 -2.06 14.51
CA ALA A 115 13.52 -1.03 13.83
C ALA A 115 14.23 -0.13 14.84
N ASP A 116 15.36 0.40 14.42
CA ASP A 116 16.09 1.42 15.15
C ASP A 116 16.21 2.70 14.31
N VAL A 117 16.36 3.80 15.02
CA VAL A 117 16.61 5.13 14.46
C VAL A 117 17.73 5.79 15.24
N TRP A 118 18.70 6.33 14.50
CA TRP A 118 19.80 7.12 15.02
C TRP A 118 20.38 7.98 13.88
N HIS A 119 21.18 8.99 14.21
CA HIS A 119 21.73 9.95 13.22
C HIS A 119 22.54 9.33 12.08
N GLY A 120 22.99 8.09 12.20
CA GLY A 120 23.71 7.39 11.14
C GLY A 120 22.81 6.64 10.14
N ASN A 121 21.51 6.50 10.44
CA ASN A 121 20.56 5.79 9.58
C ASN A 121 19.31 6.59 9.22
N THR A 122 19.26 7.88 9.55
CA THR A 122 18.16 8.77 9.21
C THR A 122 18.61 10.23 9.24
N ASP A 123 17.81 11.13 8.66
CA ASP A 123 18.04 12.57 8.67
C ASP A 123 17.79 13.17 10.05
N ASP A 124 18.39 14.32 10.33
CA ASP A 124 18.29 15.02 11.61
C ASP A 124 16.84 15.33 12.00
N LEU A 125 15.99 15.67 11.03
CA LEU A 125 14.57 15.94 11.25
C LEU A 125 13.85 14.73 11.83
N PHE A 126 14.11 13.53 11.30
CA PHE A 126 13.51 12.29 11.79
C PHE A 126 14.17 11.80 13.08
N CYS A 127 15.44 12.12 13.26
CA CYS A 127 16.19 11.84 14.49
C CYS A 127 15.71 12.68 15.68
N ALA A 128 15.07 13.83 15.42
CA ALA A 128 14.42 14.63 16.46
C ALA A 128 13.22 13.93 17.10
N HIS A 129 12.62 12.97 16.38
CA HIS A 129 11.47 12.17 16.84
C HIS A 129 11.76 10.66 16.71
N PRO A 130 12.79 10.13 17.36
CA PRO A 130 13.34 8.82 17.08
C PRO A 130 12.36 7.68 17.38
N VAL A 131 11.55 7.78 18.45
CA VAL A 131 10.56 6.76 18.79
C VAL A 131 9.46 6.68 17.74
N ALA A 132 8.93 7.82 17.31
CA ALA A 132 7.88 7.85 16.28
C ALA A 132 8.40 7.28 14.95
N THR A 133 9.59 7.70 14.53
CA THR A 133 10.20 7.23 13.29
C THR A 133 10.53 5.74 13.35
N ALA A 134 11.09 5.24 14.47
CA ALA A 134 11.36 3.82 14.66
C ALA A 134 10.06 2.98 14.67
N SER A 135 8.98 3.51 15.28
CA SER A 135 7.67 2.85 15.30
C SER A 135 7.12 2.67 13.88
N THR A 136 7.13 3.72 13.06
CA THR A 136 6.65 3.66 11.67
C THR A 136 7.49 2.69 10.84
N ARG A 137 8.81 2.69 11.00
CA ARG A 137 9.70 1.74 10.31
C ARG A 137 9.44 0.29 10.74
N ALA A 138 9.26 0.04 12.03
CA ALA A 138 9.00 -1.31 12.56
C ALA A 138 7.63 -1.82 12.10
N GLU A 139 6.61 -0.96 12.11
CA GLU A 139 5.29 -1.26 11.58
C GLU A 139 5.36 -1.61 10.08
N GLY A 140 6.00 -0.77 9.28
CA GLY A 140 6.20 -1.03 7.84
C GLY A 140 6.87 -2.38 7.58
N ARG A 141 7.86 -2.76 8.38
CA ARG A 141 8.50 -4.08 8.32
C ARG A 141 7.55 -5.22 8.65
N ALA A 142 6.74 -5.08 9.70
CA ALA A 142 5.75 -6.08 10.10
C ALA A 142 4.68 -6.28 9.00
N LEU A 143 4.18 -5.18 8.42
CA LEU A 143 3.21 -5.22 7.32
C LEU A 143 3.79 -5.85 6.05
N ARG A 144 5.03 -5.50 5.66
CA ARG A 144 5.71 -6.13 4.53
C ARG A 144 5.93 -7.63 4.74
N LYS A 145 6.27 -8.03 5.96
CA LYS A 145 6.39 -9.45 6.33
C LYS A 145 5.05 -10.17 6.18
N ALA A 146 3.96 -9.54 6.63
CA ALA A 146 2.61 -10.07 6.45
C ALA A 146 2.25 -10.21 4.97
N LEU A 147 2.55 -9.21 4.15
CA LEU A 147 2.31 -9.23 2.70
C LEU A 147 3.27 -10.12 1.91
N LYS A 148 4.38 -10.58 2.49
CA LYS A 148 5.47 -11.29 1.80
C LYS A 148 6.02 -10.54 0.57
N VAL A 149 6.08 -9.22 0.65
CA VAL A 149 6.65 -8.39 -0.43
C VAL A 149 8.14 -8.17 -0.23
N LYS A 150 8.86 -8.05 -1.34
CA LYS A 150 10.33 -7.93 -1.36
C LYS A 150 10.84 -6.48 -1.40
N CYS A 151 9.95 -5.48 -1.48
CA CYS A 151 10.32 -4.07 -1.45
C CYS A 151 10.71 -3.62 -0.03
N LEU A 152 11.31 -2.43 0.10
CA LEU A 152 11.44 -1.73 1.37
C LEU A 152 10.22 -0.82 1.59
N ALA A 153 9.91 -0.44 2.82
CA ALA A 153 9.00 0.68 3.05
C ALA A 153 9.75 2.01 2.81
N ALA A 154 9.04 3.01 2.30
CA ALA A 154 9.66 4.29 1.97
C ALA A 154 10.36 4.94 3.18
N GLU A 155 9.79 4.77 4.37
CA GLU A 155 10.33 5.28 5.63
C GLU A 155 11.62 4.57 6.09
N GLU A 156 11.95 3.42 5.49
CA GLU A 156 13.20 2.71 5.77
C GLU A 156 14.39 3.26 4.96
N LEU A 157 14.09 4.01 3.90
CA LEU A 157 15.12 4.62 3.06
C LEU A 157 15.67 5.87 3.75
N ALA A 158 16.88 5.77 4.27
CA ALA A 158 17.59 6.97 4.71
C ALA A 158 18.03 7.76 3.46
N LYS A 159 17.52 8.98 3.31
CA LYS A 159 18.16 9.94 2.40
C LYS A 159 19.44 10.41 3.11
N LYS A 160 20.57 9.92 2.65
CA LYS A 160 21.85 10.55 2.94
C LYS A 160 22.15 11.45 1.75
N ASP A 161 22.08 12.75 1.98
CA ASP A 161 22.69 13.73 1.09
C ASP A 161 24.20 13.62 1.14
#